data_eafd545a3e829d5e0875c5baed4c49c7
#
_entry.id   eafd545a3e829d5e0875c5baed4c49c7
#
_cell.length_a   1.000
_cell.length_b   1.000
_cell.length_c   1.000
_cell.angle_alpha   90.00
_cell.angle_beta   90.00
_cell.angle_gamma   90.00
#
_symmetry.space_group_name_H-M   'P 1'
#
loop_
_entity.id
_entity.type
_entity.pdbx_description
1 polymer ?
#
loop_
_entity_poly.entity_id
_entity_poly.type
_entity_poly.pdbx_seq_one_letter_code
_entity_poly.pdbx_strand_id
1 'polypeptide(L)'
;MMKVRHNKILTGLPDTYGRGRIVGDYRRVALYGIDHLIEEKKKDKANCGCGEMTDNVIRLREEIAEQIKCLEDMKKLAEIYGYDISRPATNAKEAVQWLYFGYLAAIKTQNGAAMSVGRVSTFLDIYFERDLKKGIITEQEVQELVDHFTMKLRMVKFARIPSYNQLFSGDPVWATLDVAGTGVDGRSMVTKSDFRFLHTLENMGPLRSQTLPYYILPDFRKHSRIMQHVSLLIQVPSSMRTMTL
;
A
#
# COMPACT_ATOMS: atom_id res chain seq x y z
N MET A 1 -13.60 -31.56 -4.98
CA MET A 1 -13.12 -30.58 -3.99
C MET A 1 -14.20 -29.56 -3.61
N MET A 2 -14.85 -28.86 -4.55
CA MET A 2 -15.92 -27.88 -4.25
C MET A 2 -17.09 -28.46 -3.46
N LYS A 3 -17.62 -29.65 -3.81
CA LYS A 3 -18.70 -30.33 -3.08
C LYS A 3 -18.34 -30.65 -1.61
N VAL A 4 -17.10 -31.09 -1.38
CA VAL A 4 -16.60 -31.45 -0.05
C VAL A 4 -16.51 -30.21 0.84
N ARG A 5 -16.17 -29.06 0.25
CA ARG A 5 -16.09 -27.78 0.91
C ARG A 5 -17.47 -27.16 1.17
N HIS A 6 -18.39 -27.27 0.19
CA HIS A 6 -19.76 -26.84 0.33
C HIS A 6 -20.46 -27.58 1.49
N ASN A 7 -20.15 -28.86 1.66
CA ASN A 7 -20.64 -29.70 2.75
C ASN A 7 -19.86 -29.52 4.07
N LYS A 8 -18.96 -28.53 4.15
CA LYS A 8 -18.16 -28.21 5.35
C LYS A 8 -17.28 -29.37 5.86
N ILE A 9 -17.00 -30.38 5.04
CA ILE A 9 -16.11 -31.49 5.40
C ILE A 9 -14.66 -31.02 5.42
N LEU A 10 -14.29 -30.09 4.52
CA LEU A 10 -13.02 -29.41 4.51
C LEU A 10 -13.23 -27.94 4.83
N THR A 11 -12.53 -27.43 5.83
CA THR A 11 -12.47 -26.02 6.19
C THR A 11 -11.14 -25.43 5.69
N GLY A 12 -11.15 -24.13 5.43
CA GLY A 12 -9.97 -23.42 4.95
C GLY A 12 -10.02 -23.12 3.46
N LEU A 13 -9.17 -22.19 3.05
CA LEU A 13 -8.97 -21.80 1.66
C LEU A 13 -7.89 -22.69 1.08
N PRO A 14 -8.10 -23.37 -0.05
CA PRO A 14 -6.99 -23.87 -0.80
C PRO A 14 -6.21 -22.66 -1.31
N ASP A 15 -5.20 -22.27 -0.58
CA ASP A 15 -4.24 -21.30 -1.08
C ASP A 15 -3.36 -22.03 -2.09
N THR A 16 -3.85 -22.06 -3.33
CA THR A 16 -3.12 -22.62 -4.47
C THR A 16 -1.95 -21.74 -4.88
N TYR A 17 -1.86 -20.55 -4.29
CA TYR A 17 -0.83 -19.59 -4.59
C TYR A 17 0.25 -19.66 -3.51
N GLY A 18 1.18 -20.58 -3.64
CA GLY A 18 2.42 -20.60 -2.87
C GLY A 18 3.32 -19.38 -3.13
N ARG A 19 2.72 -18.24 -3.50
CA ARG A 19 3.41 -16.99 -3.75
C ARG A 19 3.51 -16.21 -2.46
N GLY A 20 4.74 -15.95 -2.02
CA GLY A 20 4.98 -14.91 -1.03
C GLY A 20 4.49 -13.57 -1.57
N ARG A 21 3.69 -12.86 -0.78
CA ARG A 21 3.31 -11.49 -1.08
C ARG A 21 4.34 -10.57 -0.45
N ILE A 22 4.77 -9.58 -1.21
CA ILE A 22 5.74 -8.58 -0.75
C ILE A 22 5.08 -7.21 -0.71
N VAL A 23 5.51 -6.40 0.25
CA VAL A 23 5.21 -4.98 0.26
C VAL A 23 6.20 -4.31 -0.69
N GLY A 24 5.69 -3.74 -1.79
CA GLY A 24 6.51 -3.01 -2.73
C GLY A 24 6.90 -1.63 -2.19
N ASP A 25 7.96 -1.06 -2.72
CA ASP A 25 8.27 0.34 -2.48
C ASP A 25 7.48 1.23 -3.44
N TYR A 26 6.22 1.45 -3.11
CA TYR A 26 5.28 2.24 -3.92
C TYR A 26 5.68 3.71 -4.06
N ARG A 27 6.58 4.21 -3.17
CA ARG A 27 7.09 5.57 -3.19
C ARG A 27 7.91 5.86 -4.45
N ARG A 28 8.51 4.83 -5.05
CA ARG A 28 9.38 4.97 -6.23
C ARG A 28 8.68 5.66 -7.39
N VAL A 29 7.38 5.41 -7.58
CA VAL A 29 6.57 6.06 -8.62
C VAL A 29 6.51 7.57 -8.38
N ALA A 30 6.27 8.00 -7.15
CA ALA A 30 6.22 9.42 -6.81
C ALA A 30 7.59 10.09 -6.79
N LEU A 31 8.65 9.36 -6.39
CA LEU A 31 10.01 9.91 -6.30
C LEU A 31 10.68 10.08 -7.66
N TYR A 32 10.50 9.13 -8.55
CA TYR A 32 11.28 9.06 -9.80
C TYR A 32 10.45 9.22 -11.07
N GLY A 33 9.16 8.92 -11.01
CA GLY A 33 8.32 8.81 -12.20
C GLY A 33 8.54 7.49 -12.97
N ILE A 34 7.61 7.16 -13.83
CA ILE A 34 7.63 5.88 -14.55
C ILE A 34 8.71 5.83 -15.61
N ASP A 35 8.98 6.92 -16.30
CA ASP A 35 9.99 6.93 -17.37
C ASP A 35 11.39 6.59 -16.83
N HIS A 36 11.76 7.15 -15.67
CA HIS A 36 13.00 6.79 -15.00
C HIS A 36 13.03 5.31 -14.61
N LEU A 37 11.93 4.77 -14.08
CA LEU A 37 11.86 3.35 -13.70
C LEU A 37 11.97 2.42 -14.92
N ILE A 38 11.42 2.80 -16.07
CA ILE A 38 11.57 2.07 -17.34
C ILE A 38 13.03 2.09 -17.81
N GLU A 39 13.69 3.24 -17.73
CA GLU A 39 15.10 3.35 -18.12
C GLU A 39 16.01 2.48 -17.25
N GLU A 40 15.79 2.48 -15.94
CA GLU A 40 16.54 1.61 -15.01
C GLU A 40 16.31 0.13 -15.34
N LYS A 41 15.08 -0.27 -15.64
CA LYS A 41 14.77 -1.65 -16.05
C LYS A 41 15.39 -2.01 -17.41
N LYS A 42 15.49 -1.08 -18.35
CA LYS A 42 16.21 -1.29 -19.61
C LYS A 42 17.71 -1.52 -19.37
N LYS A 43 18.32 -0.76 -18.44
CA LYS A 43 19.72 -0.97 -18.03
C LYS A 43 19.89 -2.34 -17.35
N ASP A 44 19.00 -2.71 -16.42
CA ASP A 44 19.00 -4.02 -15.78
C ASP A 44 18.97 -5.14 -16.84
N LYS A 45 18.08 -5.02 -17.84
CA LYS A 45 17.95 -5.97 -18.93
C LYS A 45 19.20 -6.06 -19.79
N ALA A 46 19.85 -4.94 -20.07
CA ALA A 46 21.10 -4.89 -20.85
C ALA A 46 22.26 -5.56 -20.09
N ASN A 47 22.33 -5.34 -18.77
CA ASN A 47 23.37 -5.91 -17.91
C ASN A 47 23.12 -7.39 -17.57
N CYS A 48 21.88 -7.86 -17.72
CA CYS A 48 21.53 -9.25 -17.47
C CYS A 48 22.02 -10.13 -18.63
N GLY A 49 22.94 -11.05 -18.36
CA GLY A 49 23.41 -12.01 -19.35
C GLY A 49 24.67 -11.62 -20.09
N CYS A 50 25.57 -10.87 -19.46
CA CYS A 50 26.93 -10.61 -19.99
C CYS A 50 27.84 -11.86 -20.02
N GLY A 51 27.29 -13.05 -19.69
CA GLY A 51 27.95 -14.36 -19.69
C GLY A 51 27.13 -15.39 -20.48
N GLU A 52 27.17 -16.63 -20.04
CA GLU A 52 26.41 -17.70 -20.65
C GLU A 52 24.90 -17.47 -20.52
N MET A 53 24.19 -17.71 -21.63
CA MET A 53 22.72 -17.59 -21.69
C MET A 53 22.06 -18.85 -21.14
N THR A 54 22.00 -18.94 -19.83
CA THR A 54 21.32 -20.06 -19.13
C THR A 54 19.80 -19.86 -19.10
N ASP A 55 19.05 -20.93 -18.81
CA ASP A 55 17.58 -20.88 -18.64
C ASP A 55 17.17 -19.81 -17.61
N ASN A 56 17.89 -19.69 -16.50
CA ASN A 56 17.62 -18.67 -15.48
C ASN A 56 17.82 -17.25 -16.01
N VAL A 57 18.84 -17.01 -16.83
CA VAL A 57 19.11 -15.70 -17.44
C VAL A 57 18.01 -15.36 -18.45
N ILE A 58 17.57 -16.33 -19.25
CA ILE A 58 16.47 -16.13 -20.21
C ILE A 58 15.21 -15.73 -19.46
N ARG A 59 14.81 -16.47 -18.44
CA ARG A 59 13.63 -16.19 -17.61
C ARG A 59 13.71 -14.81 -16.93
N LEU A 60 14.86 -14.46 -16.40
CA LEU A 60 15.04 -13.13 -15.78
C LEU A 60 14.88 -12.01 -16.81
N ARG A 61 15.40 -12.19 -18.01
CA ARG A 61 15.23 -11.20 -19.10
C ARG A 61 13.79 -11.07 -19.58
N GLU A 62 13.04 -12.17 -19.63
CA GLU A 62 11.61 -12.17 -19.91
C GLU A 62 10.83 -11.44 -18.83
N GLU A 63 11.13 -11.72 -17.55
CA GLU A 63 10.49 -11.04 -16.42
C GLU A 63 10.75 -9.52 -16.44
N ILE A 64 11.99 -9.10 -16.70
CA ILE A 64 12.31 -7.67 -16.82
C ILE A 64 11.54 -7.03 -18.00
N ALA A 65 11.39 -7.74 -19.11
CA ALA A 65 10.63 -7.25 -20.24
C ALA A 65 9.13 -7.07 -19.90
N GLU A 66 8.55 -8.03 -19.18
CA GLU A 66 7.18 -7.90 -18.68
C GLU A 66 7.02 -6.76 -17.67
N GLN A 67 8.00 -6.53 -16.79
CA GLN A 67 8.00 -5.40 -15.86
C GLN A 67 7.98 -4.07 -16.61
N ILE A 68 8.77 -3.92 -17.68
CA ILE A 68 8.78 -2.72 -18.54
C ILE A 68 7.40 -2.50 -19.16
N LYS A 69 6.82 -3.53 -19.75
CA LYS A 69 5.47 -3.48 -20.33
C LYS A 69 4.41 -3.08 -19.31
N CYS A 70 4.45 -3.67 -18.10
CA CYS A 70 3.53 -3.30 -17.02
C CYS A 70 3.67 -1.83 -16.59
N LEU A 71 4.89 -1.28 -16.60
CA LEU A 71 5.12 0.14 -16.32
C LEU A 71 4.53 1.04 -17.42
N GLU A 72 4.68 0.65 -18.69
CA GLU A 72 4.06 1.36 -19.82
C GLU A 72 2.53 1.31 -19.76
N ASP A 73 1.95 0.16 -19.41
CA ASP A 73 0.50 0.02 -19.24
C ASP A 73 -0.01 0.82 -18.03
N MET A 74 0.80 0.97 -16.97
CA MET A 74 0.46 1.83 -15.85
C MET A 74 0.43 3.31 -16.24
N LYS A 75 1.30 3.77 -17.15
CA LYS A 75 1.20 5.14 -17.72
C LYS A 75 -0.12 5.35 -18.43
N LYS A 76 -0.49 4.43 -19.33
CA LYS A 76 -1.77 4.50 -20.06
C LYS A 76 -2.97 4.51 -19.10
N LEU A 77 -2.90 3.70 -18.04
CA LEU A 77 -3.95 3.71 -17.00
C LEU A 77 -4.06 5.09 -16.34
N ALA A 78 -2.94 5.71 -15.98
CA ALA A 78 -2.96 7.02 -15.34
C ALA A 78 -3.46 8.12 -16.28
N GLU A 79 -3.12 8.06 -17.56
CA GLU A 79 -3.59 8.98 -18.61
C GLU A 79 -5.12 8.96 -18.74
N ILE A 80 -5.75 7.78 -18.62
CA ILE A 80 -7.23 7.65 -18.65
C ILE A 80 -7.87 8.45 -17.50
N TYR A 81 -7.19 8.56 -16.36
CA TYR A 81 -7.62 9.36 -15.20
C TYR A 81 -7.12 10.82 -15.23
N GLY A 82 -6.46 11.23 -16.32
CA GLY A 82 -5.96 12.60 -16.49
C GLY A 82 -4.69 12.92 -15.73
N TYR A 83 -3.90 11.90 -15.39
CA TYR A 83 -2.62 12.07 -14.67
C TYR A 83 -1.43 11.64 -15.53
N ASP A 84 -0.39 12.47 -15.51
CA ASP A 84 0.91 12.17 -16.13
C ASP A 84 1.91 11.69 -15.07
N ILE A 85 2.02 10.37 -14.91
CA ILE A 85 2.96 9.72 -13.99
C ILE A 85 4.33 9.44 -14.60
N SER A 86 4.59 9.92 -15.79
CA SER A 86 5.91 9.78 -16.46
C SER A 86 7.03 10.43 -15.65
N ARG A 87 6.73 11.51 -14.96
CA ARG A 87 7.60 12.36 -14.17
C ARG A 87 7.41 12.18 -12.66
N PRO A 88 8.37 12.61 -11.83
CA PRO A 88 8.23 12.68 -10.38
C PRO A 88 7.04 13.56 -9.95
N ALA A 89 6.47 13.24 -8.78
CA ALA A 89 5.41 14.05 -8.18
C ALA A 89 5.93 15.41 -7.73
N THR A 90 5.22 16.47 -8.09
CA THR A 90 5.61 17.86 -7.79
C THR A 90 4.92 18.43 -6.56
N ASN A 91 3.77 17.89 -6.20
CA ASN A 91 2.95 18.35 -5.07
C ASN A 91 2.35 17.19 -4.27
N ALA A 92 1.74 17.52 -3.13
CA ALA A 92 1.15 16.57 -2.21
C ALA A 92 0.07 15.68 -2.85
N LYS A 93 -0.81 16.26 -3.66
CA LYS A 93 -1.89 15.55 -4.35
C LYS A 93 -1.33 14.52 -5.33
N GLU A 94 -0.33 14.91 -6.13
CA GLU A 94 0.36 14.01 -7.03
C GLU A 94 1.08 12.89 -6.26
N ALA A 95 1.79 13.20 -5.17
CA ALA A 95 2.51 12.21 -4.39
C ALA A 95 1.58 11.11 -3.86
N VAL A 96 0.41 11.47 -3.33
CA VAL A 96 -0.61 10.52 -2.88
C VAL A 96 -1.14 9.69 -4.05
N GLN A 97 -1.42 10.32 -5.18
CA GLN A 97 -2.00 9.65 -6.33
C GLN A 97 -1.00 8.71 -7.02
N TRP A 98 0.28 9.10 -7.18
CA TRP A 98 1.34 8.26 -7.74
C TRP A 98 1.60 7.03 -6.88
N LEU A 99 1.65 7.23 -5.57
CA LEU A 99 1.77 6.13 -4.60
C LEU A 99 0.60 5.16 -4.72
N TYR A 100 -0.62 5.66 -4.88
CA TYR A 100 -1.81 4.83 -5.05
C TYR A 100 -1.77 4.04 -6.38
N PHE A 101 -1.31 4.61 -7.48
CA PHE A 101 -1.12 3.88 -8.73
C PHE A 101 -0.10 2.74 -8.58
N GLY A 102 1.02 2.98 -7.90
CA GLY A 102 1.99 1.93 -7.58
C GLY A 102 1.38 0.79 -6.77
N TYR A 103 0.54 1.12 -5.79
CA TYR A 103 -0.17 0.13 -4.98
C TYR A 103 -1.20 -0.67 -5.82
N LEU A 104 -1.95 0.00 -6.70
CA LEU A 104 -2.89 -0.67 -7.61
C LEU A 104 -2.19 -1.67 -8.53
N ALA A 105 -1.03 -1.30 -9.08
CA ALA A 105 -0.24 -2.19 -9.91
C ALA A 105 0.18 -3.45 -9.14
N ALA A 106 0.61 -3.31 -7.88
CA ALA A 106 0.96 -4.44 -7.03
C ALA A 106 -0.24 -5.36 -6.75
N ILE A 107 -1.43 -4.81 -6.51
CA ILE A 107 -2.65 -5.60 -6.32
C ILE A 107 -2.99 -6.37 -7.60
N LYS A 108 -2.89 -5.74 -8.76
CA LYS A 108 -3.13 -6.38 -10.06
C LYS A 108 -2.17 -7.52 -10.32
N THR A 109 -0.89 -7.33 -10.05
CA THR A 109 0.16 -8.33 -10.29
C THR A 109 0.07 -9.50 -9.32
N GLN A 110 -0.09 -9.23 -8.04
CA GLN A 110 -0.06 -10.26 -7.00
C GLN A 110 -1.44 -10.88 -6.75
N ASN A 111 -2.50 -10.17 -7.08
CA ASN A 111 -3.90 -10.58 -6.91
C ASN A 111 -4.19 -11.19 -5.52
N GLY A 112 -3.68 -10.56 -4.47
CA GLY A 112 -3.75 -11.05 -3.10
C GLY A 112 -4.91 -10.46 -2.30
N ALA A 113 -5.48 -11.25 -1.40
CA ALA A 113 -6.50 -10.79 -0.48
C ALA A 113 -5.95 -9.83 0.58
N ALA A 114 -4.73 -10.09 1.05
CA ALA A 114 -4.02 -9.25 2.01
C ALA A 114 -2.82 -8.62 1.30
N MET A 115 -2.89 -7.32 1.08
CA MET A 115 -1.88 -6.53 0.39
C MET A 115 -1.53 -5.31 1.23
N SER A 116 -0.43 -5.41 1.97
CA SER A 116 0.02 -4.32 2.83
C SER A 116 0.50 -3.11 2.03
N VAL A 117 0.15 -1.92 2.50
CA VAL A 117 0.64 -0.64 1.97
C VAL A 117 2.01 -0.31 2.56
N GLY A 118 2.24 -0.76 3.80
CA GLY A 118 3.44 -0.44 4.57
C GLY A 118 3.41 0.98 5.14
N ARG A 119 4.58 1.48 5.51
CA ARG A 119 4.73 2.81 6.11
C ARG A 119 4.88 3.87 5.03
N VAL A 120 3.81 4.61 4.78
CA VAL A 120 3.78 5.68 3.78
C VAL A 120 3.63 7.07 4.41
N SER A 121 3.25 7.15 5.69
CA SER A 121 3.00 8.39 6.43
C SER A 121 4.22 9.31 6.43
N THR A 122 5.40 8.80 6.80
CA THR A 122 6.65 9.56 6.82
C THR A 122 7.07 10.09 5.44
N PHE A 123 6.79 9.34 4.39
CA PHE A 123 7.05 9.76 3.02
C PHE A 123 6.10 10.89 2.60
N LEU A 124 4.81 10.72 2.82
CA LEU A 124 3.80 11.71 2.44
C LEU A 124 3.95 13.00 3.26
N ASP A 125 4.39 12.90 4.51
CA ASP A 125 4.62 14.05 5.39
C ASP A 125 5.63 15.05 4.78
N ILE A 126 6.62 14.57 4.04
CA ILE A 126 7.60 15.43 3.35
C ILE A 126 6.90 16.36 2.35
N TYR A 127 5.98 15.83 1.56
CA TYR A 127 5.22 16.60 0.58
C TYR A 127 4.20 17.51 1.25
N PHE A 128 3.48 17.01 2.26
CA PHE A 128 2.50 17.78 2.99
C PHE A 128 3.12 18.99 3.71
N GLU A 129 4.16 18.78 4.48
CA GLU A 129 4.83 19.87 5.21
C GLU A 129 5.50 20.88 4.27
N ARG A 130 6.03 20.42 3.13
CA ARG A 130 6.59 21.29 2.10
C ARG A 130 5.52 22.20 1.49
N ASP A 131 4.39 21.63 1.11
CA ASP A 131 3.34 22.35 0.39
C ASP A 131 2.52 23.24 1.36
N LEU A 132 2.35 22.83 2.62
CA LEU A 132 1.81 23.66 3.70
C LEU A 132 2.69 24.90 3.95
N LYS A 133 4.02 24.71 4.05
CA LYS A 133 4.97 25.84 4.25
C LYS A 133 4.96 26.82 3.09
N LYS A 134 4.68 26.34 1.86
CA LYS A 134 4.55 27.19 0.67
C LYS A 134 3.18 27.83 0.52
N GLY A 135 2.21 27.49 1.36
CA GLY A 135 0.83 27.96 1.25
C GLY A 135 0.08 27.43 0.02
N ILE A 136 0.57 26.33 -0.57
CA ILE A 136 -0.06 25.69 -1.76
C ILE A 136 -1.30 24.90 -1.35
N ILE A 137 -1.28 24.36 -0.14
CA ILE A 137 -2.35 23.52 0.40
C ILE A 137 -2.60 23.90 1.86
N THR A 138 -3.84 23.76 2.31
CA THR A 138 -4.26 23.97 3.71
C THR A 138 -4.22 22.65 4.47
N GLU A 139 -4.22 22.73 5.81
CA GLU A 139 -4.27 21.55 6.68
C GLU A 139 -5.55 20.73 6.45
N GLN A 140 -6.66 21.39 6.18
CA GLN A 140 -7.92 20.74 5.86
C GLN A 140 -7.81 19.93 4.56
N GLU A 141 -7.24 20.51 3.51
CA GLU A 141 -7.03 19.82 2.23
C GLU A 141 -6.06 18.63 2.35
N VAL A 142 -5.03 18.75 3.22
CA VAL A 142 -4.15 17.62 3.53
C VAL A 142 -4.94 16.48 4.19
N GLN A 143 -5.81 16.80 5.16
CA GLN A 143 -6.66 15.79 5.80
C GLN A 143 -7.60 15.15 4.78
N GLU A 144 -8.21 15.91 3.90
CA GLU A 144 -9.06 15.39 2.82
C GLU A 144 -8.30 14.43 1.89
N LEU A 145 -7.04 14.72 1.55
CA LEU A 145 -6.21 13.83 0.75
C LEU A 145 -5.94 12.50 1.46
N VAL A 146 -5.69 12.53 2.77
CA VAL A 146 -5.48 11.33 3.59
C VAL A 146 -6.77 10.51 3.70
N ASP A 147 -7.90 11.19 3.93
CA ASP A 147 -9.22 10.57 3.99
C ASP A 147 -9.57 9.89 2.65
N HIS A 148 -9.39 10.58 1.53
CA HIS A 148 -9.60 10.03 0.20
C HIS A 148 -8.69 8.84 -0.11
N PHE A 149 -7.42 8.90 0.28
CA PHE A 149 -6.49 7.78 0.13
C PHE A 149 -6.97 6.56 0.91
N THR A 150 -7.38 6.76 2.15
CA THR A 150 -7.91 5.69 3.01
C THR A 150 -9.21 5.10 2.44
N MET A 151 -10.11 5.94 1.92
CA MET A 151 -11.32 5.47 1.21
C MET A 151 -10.98 4.62 0.00
N LYS A 152 -10.02 5.04 -0.82
CA LYS A 152 -9.56 4.29 -2.00
C LYS A 152 -8.97 2.92 -1.62
N LEU A 153 -8.18 2.84 -0.55
CA LEU A 153 -7.67 1.57 -0.03
C LEU A 153 -8.81 0.61 0.36
N ARG A 154 -9.91 1.16 0.84
CA ARG A 154 -11.08 0.41 1.24
C ARG A 154 -11.95 -0.05 0.07
N MET A 155 -11.99 0.74 -0.99
CA MET A 155 -12.78 0.44 -2.19
C MET A 155 -12.10 -0.57 -3.10
N VAL A 156 -10.77 -0.67 -3.04
CA VAL A 156 -10.00 -1.50 -3.94
C VAL A 156 -10.24 -2.98 -3.68
N LYS A 157 -10.44 -3.74 -4.74
CA LYS A 157 -10.67 -5.19 -4.71
C LYS A 157 -9.68 -5.90 -5.62
N PHE A 158 -9.32 -7.11 -5.23
CA PHE A 158 -8.59 -8.01 -6.11
C PHE A 158 -9.57 -8.85 -6.96
N ALA A 159 -9.09 -9.40 -8.07
CA ALA A 159 -9.91 -10.23 -8.93
C ALA A 159 -10.25 -11.55 -8.24
N ARG A 160 -11.54 -11.85 -8.14
CA ARG A 160 -12.05 -13.09 -7.56
C ARG A 160 -12.89 -13.84 -8.58
N ILE A 161 -12.78 -15.15 -8.57
CA ILE A 161 -13.73 -15.99 -9.29
C ILE A 161 -15.11 -15.96 -8.59
N PRO A 162 -16.22 -16.07 -9.33
CA PRO A 162 -17.58 -15.94 -8.77
C PRO A 162 -17.85 -16.83 -7.54
N SER A 163 -17.36 -18.06 -7.54
CA SER A 163 -17.53 -18.99 -6.42
C SER A 163 -16.86 -18.53 -5.12
N TYR A 164 -15.80 -17.72 -5.21
CA TYR A 164 -15.17 -17.11 -4.05
C TYR A 164 -15.97 -15.91 -3.53
N ASN A 165 -16.58 -15.15 -4.44
CA ASN A 165 -17.43 -14.03 -4.04
C ASN A 165 -18.64 -14.49 -3.22
N GLN A 166 -19.18 -15.69 -3.46
CA GLN A 166 -20.25 -16.27 -2.66
C GLN A 166 -19.82 -16.62 -1.23
N LEU A 167 -18.53 -16.98 -1.02
CA LEU A 167 -17.98 -17.33 0.29
C LEU A 167 -17.53 -16.12 1.09
N PHE A 168 -17.02 -15.10 0.42
CA PHE A 168 -16.42 -13.89 1.01
C PHE A 168 -17.04 -12.62 0.45
N SER A 169 -18.36 -12.62 0.33
CA SER A 169 -19.14 -11.60 -0.35
C SER A 169 -18.70 -10.17 0.00
N GLY A 170 -17.96 -9.56 -0.92
CA GLY A 170 -17.73 -8.13 -0.89
C GLY A 170 -16.56 -7.64 -0.03
N ASP A 171 -15.75 -8.52 0.56
CA ASP A 171 -14.57 -8.06 1.31
C ASP A 171 -13.60 -7.28 0.41
N PRO A 172 -13.18 -6.08 0.82
CA PRO A 172 -12.12 -5.34 0.14
C PRO A 172 -10.77 -6.07 0.29
N VAL A 173 -9.74 -5.57 -0.39
CA VAL A 173 -8.35 -5.97 -0.10
C VAL A 173 -8.04 -5.58 1.35
N TRP A 174 -7.48 -6.51 2.11
CA TRP A 174 -6.98 -6.20 3.45
C TRP A 174 -5.66 -5.43 3.31
N ALA A 175 -5.78 -4.11 3.34
CA ALA A 175 -4.68 -3.18 3.23
C ALA A 175 -4.19 -2.83 4.64
N THR A 176 -3.03 -3.37 5.02
CA THR A 176 -2.36 -2.98 6.26
C THR A 176 -1.52 -1.74 6.00
N LEU A 177 -1.78 -0.67 6.75
CA LEU A 177 -1.01 0.57 6.69
C LEU A 177 -0.31 0.76 8.04
N ASP A 178 1.01 0.90 7.99
CA ASP A 178 1.83 1.10 9.19
C ASP A 178 2.01 2.60 9.46
N VAL A 179 1.82 2.99 10.72
CA VAL A 179 2.05 4.35 11.19
C VAL A 179 3.11 4.36 12.29
N ALA A 180 3.80 5.49 12.44
CA ALA A 180 4.85 5.66 13.41
C ALA A 180 6.01 4.62 13.30
N GLY A 181 6.56 4.18 14.41
CA GLY A 181 7.65 3.21 14.48
C GLY A 181 9.02 3.83 14.65
N THR A 182 10.07 3.02 14.49
CA THR A 182 11.46 3.43 14.66
C THR A 182 12.25 3.21 13.37
N GLY A 183 13.13 4.11 13.05
CA GLY A 183 14.11 3.95 11.98
C GLY A 183 15.21 2.93 12.35
N VAL A 184 15.98 2.52 11.36
CA VAL A 184 17.13 1.60 11.57
C VAL A 184 18.18 2.20 12.52
N ASP A 185 18.25 3.53 12.54
CA ASP A 185 19.13 4.31 13.40
C ASP A 185 18.57 4.58 14.80
N GLY A 186 17.45 3.98 15.15
CA GLY A 186 16.78 4.14 16.45
C GLY A 186 15.95 5.42 16.61
N ARG A 187 15.93 6.32 15.61
CA ARG A 187 15.10 7.53 15.67
C ARG A 187 13.63 7.21 15.53
N SER A 188 12.81 8.00 16.25
CA SER A 188 11.35 7.95 16.08
C SER A 188 10.97 8.40 14.66
N MET A 189 10.08 7.62 14.03
CA MET A 189 9.52 7.90 12.71
C MET A 189 8.11 8.50 12.79
N VAL A 190 7.74 8.98 13.97
CA VAL A 190 6.42 9.62 14.18
C VAL A 190 6.40 10.97 13.50
N THR A 191 5.39 11.19 12.68
CA THR A 191 5.16 12.42 11.93
C THR A 191 3.74 12.96 12.17
N LYS A 192 3.45 14.18 11.74
CA LYS A 192 2.09 14.71 11.78
C LYS A 192 1.12 13.90 10.94
N SER A 193 1.60 13.32 9.85
CA SER A 193 0.77 12.50 8.98
C SER A 193 0.29 11.22 9.64
N ASP A 194 1.01 10.68 10.62
CA ASP A 194 0.50 9.57 11.42
C ASP A 194 -0.76 9.96 12.18
N PHE A 195 -0.79 11.16 12.77
CA PHE A 195 -1.97 11.69 13.45
C PHE A 195 -3.12 11.98 12.48
N ARG A 196 -2.81 12.45 11.25
CA ARG A 196 -3.83 12.65 10.21
C ARG A 196 -4.48 11.31 9.81
N PHE A 197 -3.71 10.24 9.67
CA PHE A 197 -4.25 8.89 9.45
C PHE A 197 -5.11 8.40 10.62
N LEU A 198 -4.75 8.73 11.85
CA LEU A 198 -5.58 8.41 13.01
C LEU A 198 -6.88 9.22 13.02
N HIS A 199 -6.79 10.50 12.69
CA HIS A 199 -7.97 11.38 12.61
C HIS A 199 -8.94 10.94 11.51
N THR A 200 -8.43 10.36 10.42
CA THR A 200 -9.28 9.73 9.38
C THR A 200 -10.24 8.68 9.96
N LEU A 201 -9.84 7.95 11.00
CA LEU A 201 -10.72 6.96 11.63
C LEU A 201 -11.91 7.60 12.35
N GLU A 202 -11.73 8.81 12.87
CA GLU A 202 -12.83 9.58 13.45
C GLU A 202 -13.73 10.15 12.35
N ASN A 203 -13.15 10.74 11.30
CA ASN A 203 -13.89 11.32 10.18
C ASN A 203 -14.75 10.29 9.43
N MET A 204 -14.24 9.09 9.25
CA MET A 204 -14.89 8.04 8.46
C MET A 204 -15.72 7.07 9.29
N GLY A 205 -15.66 7.16 10.62
CA GLY A 205 -16.34 6.23 11.52
C GLY A 205 -15.80 4.81 11.47
N PRO A 206 -16.49 3.83 12.10
CA PRO A 206 -15.99 2.45 12.22
C PRO A 206 -15.86 1.80 10.85
N LEU A 207 -14.63 1.54 10.45
CA LEU A 207 -14.27 0.93 9.19
C LEU A 207 -14.14 -0.60 9.35
N ARG A 208 -14.96 -1.37 8.64
CA ARG A 208 -14.75 -2.82 8.55
C ARG A 208 -13.49 -3.11 7.71
N SER A 209 -12.64 -4.01 8.20
CA SER A 209 -11.51 -4.62 7.48
C SER A 209 -10.29 -3.75 7.13
N GLN A 210 -10.04 -2.63 7.79
CA GLN A 210 -8.72 -2.00 7.75
C GLN A 210 -7.99 -2.24 9.07
N THR A 211 -6.83 -2.84 8.97
CA THR A 211 -5.94 -3.02 10.11
C THR A 211 -4.88 -1.92 10.04
N LEU A 212 -4.92 -0.98 10.99
CA LEU A 212 -3.83 -0.07 11.24
C LEU A 212 -3.01 -0.65 12.40
N PRO A 213 -1.92 -1.37 12.16
CA PRO A 213 -1.07 -1.84 13.23
C PRO A 213 -0.31 -0.66 13.81
N TYR A 214 -0.48 -0.44 15.10
CA TYR A 214 0.29 0.53 15.86
C TYR A 214 1.50 -0.15 16.45
N TYR A 215 2.67 0.29 16.09
CA TYR A 215 3.88 -0.02 16.85
C TYR A 215 4.05 1.02 17.95
N ILE A 216 3.58 0.70 19.16
CA ILE A 216 3.77 1.53 20.34
C ILE A 216 5.22 1.34 20.81
N LEU A 217 6.05 2.34 20.58
CA LEU A 217 7.40 2.37 21.15
C LEU A 217 7.37 2.79 22.63
N PRO A 218 8.32 2.33 23.45
CA PRO A 218 8.39 2.68 24.88
C PRO A 218 8.39 4.20 25.16
N ASP A 219 8.97 5.00 24.26
CA ASP A 219 9.00 6.46 24.38
C ASP A 219 7.65 7.16 24.10
N PHE A 220 6.69 6.45 23.50
CA PHE A 220 5.34 6.98 23.29
C PHE A 220 4.57 7.21 24.59
N ARG A 221 5.02 6.61 25.72
CA ARG A 221 4.35 6.77 27.02
C ARG A 221 4.29 8.22 27.52
N LYS A 222 5.21 9.07 27.09
CA LYS A 222 5.21 10.50 27.47
C LYS A 222 4.17 11.34 26.71
N HIS A 223 3.71 10.90 25.57
CA HIS A 223 2.67 11.55 24.73
C HIS A 223 1.33 10.81 24.77
N SER A 224 1.18 9.83 25.67
CA SER A 224 0.18 8.78 25.62
C SER A 224 -1.25 9.18 26.01
N ARG A 225 -1.50 10.39 26.50
CA ARG A 225 -2.88 10.81 26.83
C ARG A 225 -3.78 10.90 25.60
N ILE A 226 -3.23 11.29 24.44
CA ILE A 226 -3.97 11.32 23.16
C ILE A 226 -4.21 9.92 22.65
N MET A 227 -3.23 9.03 22.78
CA MET A 227 -3.32 7.64 22.30
C MET A 227 -4.25 6.77 23.15
N GLN A 228 -4.44 7.06 24.41
CA GLN A 228 -5.44 6.37 25.25
C GLN A 228 -6.87 6.65 24.77
N HIS A 229 -7.16 7.87 24.28
CA HIS A 229 -8.46 8.19 23.70
C HIS A 229 -8.69 7.47 22.38
N VAL A 230 -7.67 7.36 21.52
CA VAL A 230 -7.76 6.70 20.22
C VAL A 230 -7.92 5.17 20.38
N SER A 231 -7.25 4.55 21.34
CA SER A 231 -7.40 3.11 21.59
C SER A 231 -8.75 2.74 22.24
N LEU A 232 -9.42 3.68 22.87
CA LEU A 232 -10.79 3.51 23.41
C LEU A 232 -11.86 3.65 22.34
N LEU A 233 -11.62 4.44 21.28
CA LEU A 233 -12.54 4.63 20.16
C LEU A 233 -12.46 3.51 19.12
N ILE A 234 -11.31 2.83 19.04
CA ILE A 234 -11.16 1.66 18.18
C ILE A 234 -11.49 0.40 18.98
N GLN A 235 -12.74 0.06 19.10
CA GLN A 235 -13.16 -1.27 19.50
C GLN A 235 -12.76 -2.27 18.40
N VAL A 236 -11.49 -2.66 18.40
CA VAL A 236 -11.03 -3.84 17.66
C VAL A 236 -11.68 -5.05 18.33
N PRO A 237 -12.36 -5.92 17.58
CA PRO A 237 -12.91 -7.15 18.15
C PRO A 237 -11.85 -7.89 18.96
N SER A 238 -12.19 -8.36 20.11
CA SER A 238 -11.31 -9.00 21.11
C SER A 238 -10.49 -10.19 20.61
N SER A 239 -10.77 -10.70 19.41
CA SER A 239 -10.06 -11.80 18.77
C SER A 239 -8.70 -11.40 18.15
N MET A 240 -8.36 -10.11 18.05
CA MET A 240 -7.07 -9.64 17.52
C MET A 240 -6.08 -9.15 18.58
N ARG A 241 -6.36 -9.35 19.88
CA ARG A 241 -5.46 -8.92 20.96
C ARG A 241 -4.28 -9.87 21.21
N THR A 242 -4.15 -10.96 20.48
CA THR A 242 -3.18 -12.02 20.76
C THR A 242 -2.12 -12.15 19.67
N MET A 243 -1.46 -11.07 19.30
CA MET A 243 -0.13 -11.14 18.66
C MET A 243 0.72 -9.95 19.12
N THR A 244 1.07 -10.00 20.38
CA THR A 244 2.15 -9.22 20.95
C THR A 244 3.19 -10.20 21.49
N LEU A 245 4.22 -10.42 20.74
CA LEU A 245 5.57 -10.77 21.24
C LEU A 245 6.58 -10.04 20.37
#